data_efd816c7058c7aa278d75a63e6085324
#
_entry.id   efd816c7058c7aa278d75a63e6085324
#
_cell.length_a   1.000
_cell.length_b   1.000
_cell.length_c   1.000
_cell.angle_alpha   90.00
_cell.angle_beta   90.00
_cell.angle_gamma   90.00
#
_symmetry.space_group_name_H-M   'P 1'
#
loop_
_entity.id
_entity.type
_entity.pdbx_description
1 polymer ?
#
loop_
_entity_poly.entity_id
_entity_poly.type
_entity_poly.pdbx_seq_one_letter_code
_entity_poly.pdbx_strand_id
1 'polypeptide(L)'
;MSRVRLAVKQAPSLRVDLRGLTPSAMAGLAAAQIERLHVTHGTQTIALAELFTVACDGTPEADSELLFEGDLSRFDRIGWQLAGGRIVVAGPAGDYVGACMTAGEVQVQGSAGLLAACEMAGGTLSIDGDVGDHAASTLPGSMDGMRGGTLIVRGRAGDRFGDRMRRGTALVFGDVGDFPASRLVAGTIAIGGRAGAHVGYGMRRGSVVFAGGAPSLAPTVAPTFVPALADAAVAWQLIARDLARVAGSDNGPFAGLGARRTVRYLGDLSADGRGELIVAV
;
A
#
# COMPACT_ATOMS: atom_id res chain seq x y z
N MET A 1 16.75 3.40 -20.04
CA MET A 1 15.44 2.79 -19.79
C MET A 1 14.43 3.49 -20.67
N SER A 2 13.71 2.77 -21.51
CA SER A 2 12.63 3.34 -22.31
C SER A 2 11.46 3.73 -21.40
N ARG A 3 10.72 4.77 -21.81
CA ARG A 3 9.60 5.31 -21.02
C ARG A 3 8.39 5.51 -21.91
N VAL A 4 7.23 5.10 -21.41
CA VAL A 4 5.93 5.47 -21.96
C VAL A 4 5.30 6.51 -21.08
N ARG A 5 4.94 7.66 -21.62
CA ARG A 5 4.29 8.77 -20.92
C ARG A 5 2.84 8.90 -21.38
N LEU A 6 1.93 8.90 -20.42
CA LEU A 6 0.49 9.06 -20.59
C LEU A 6 0.05 10.32 -19.82
N ALA A 7 -0.11 11.43 -20.52
CA ALA A 7 -0.59 12.67 -19.92
C ALA A 7 -2.11 12.82 -20.10
N VAL A 8 -2.83 13.02 -18.99
CA VAL A 8 -4.29 13.20 -18.99
C VAL A 8 -4.66 14.44 -19.80
N LYS A 9 -5.55 14.32 -20.79
CA LYS A 9 -6.03 15.43 -21.61
C LYS A 9 -7.07 16.27 -20.88
N GLN A 10 -7.99 15.60 -20.20
CA GLN A 10 -9.06 16.22 -19.42
C GLN A 10 -9.58 15.25 -18.37
N ALA A 11 -10.13 15.78 -17.28
CA ALA A 11 -10.77 14.95 -16.26
C ALA A 11 -11.97 14.18 -16.84
N PRO A 12 -12.02 12.85 -16.68
CA PRO A 12 -13.14 12.06 -17.20
C PRO A 12 -14.41 12.34 -16.37
N SER A 13 -15.59 12.26 -17.02
CA SER A 13 -16.88 12.45 -16.36
C SER A 13 -17.26 11.29 -15.44
N LEU A 14 -16.84 10.07 -15.77
CA LEU A 14 -17.03 8.83 -15.00
C LEU A 14 -15.69 8.24 -14.62
N ARG A 15 -15.70 7.24 -13.72
CA ARG A 15 -14.46 6.51 -13.38
C ARG A 15 -13.98 5.68 -14.55
N VAL A 16 -12.68 5.59 -14.69
CA VAL A 16 -11.99 4.87 -15.77
C VAL A 16 -11.23 3.70 -15.16
N ASP A 17 -11.45 2.51 -15.70
CA ASP A 17 -10.75 1.31 -15.32
C ASP A 17 -9.50 1.12 -16.20
N LEU A 18 -8.32 1.18 -15.59
CA LEU A 18 -7.03 1.05 -16.26
C LEU A 18 -6.42 -0.36 -16.13
N ARG A 19 -7.22 -1.38 -15.79
CA ARG A 19 -6.73 -2.77 -15.79
C ARG A 19 -6.07 -3.13 -17.13
N GLY A 20 -4.94 -3.81 -17.05
CA GLY A 20 -4.19 -4.24 -18.22
C GLY A 20 -3.23 -3.19 -18.81
N LEU A 21 -3.27 -1.94 -18.36
CA LEU A 21 -2.24 -0.97 -18.72
C LEU A 21 -1.00 -1.18 -17.85
N THR A 22 -0.07 -1.99 -18.33
CA THR A 22 1.19 -2.32 -17.66
C THR A 22 2.36 -2.14 -18.63
N PRO A 23 3.60 -1.95 -18.13
CA PRO A 23 4.77 -1.90 -19.00
C PRO A 23 4.87 -3.10 -19.94
N SER A 24 4.62 -4.31 -19.44
CA SER A 24 4.65 -5.53 -20.25
C SER A 24 3.59 -5.58 -21.34
N ALA A 25 2.40 -5.03 -21.11
CA ALA A 25 1.34 -4.97 -22.12
C ALA A 25 1.65 -3.98 -23.26
N MET A 26 2.55 -3.03 -23.02
CA MET A 26 2.99 -2.03 -24.00
C MET A 26 4.32 -2.38 -24.65
N ALA A 27 4.98 -3.47 -24.22
CA ALA A 27 6.28 -3.88 -24.76
C ALA A 27 6.19 -4.13 -26.29
N GLY A 28 7.14 -3.54 -27.04
CA GLY A 28 7.19 -3.65 -28.50
C GLY A 28 6.16 -2.82 -29.28
N LEU A 29 5.27 -2.11 -28.60
CA LEU A 29 4.24 -1.31 -29.27
C LEU A 29 4.78 0.09 -29.62
N ALA A 30 4.45 0.56 -30.82
CA ALA A 30 4.66 1.97 -31.18
C ALA A 30 3.59 2.85 -30.50
N ALA A 31 3.84 4.16 -30.34
CA ALA A 31 2.92 5.10 -29.72
C ALA A 31 1.50 5.04 -30.32
N ALA A 32 1.38 4.99 -31.66
CA ALA A 32 0.10 4.87 -32.35
C ALA A 32 -0.65 3.56 -32.06
N GLN A 33 0.04 2.49 -31.66
CA GLN A 33 -0.59 1.24 -31.22
C GLN A 33 -1.04 1.34 -29.77
N ILE A 34 -0.26 1.99 -28.90
CA ILE A 34 -0.63 2.27 -27.51
C ILE A 34 -1.86 3.18 -27.44
N GLU A 35 -1.94 4.20 -28.29
CA GLU A 35 -3.11 5.08 -28.42
C GLU A 35 -4.41 4.33 -28.70
N ARG A 36 -4.33 3.19 -29.38
CA ARG A 36 -5.49 2.33 -29.74
C ARG A 36 -5.84 1.30 -28.67
N LEU A 37 -5.04 1.17 -27.60
CA LEU A 37 -5.42 0.31 -26.49
C LEU A 37 -6.75 0.78 -25.91
N HIS A 38 -7.54 -0.15 -25.42
CA HIS A 38 -8.87 0.14 -24.93
C HIS A 38 -8.88 0.16 -23.39
N VAL A 39 -9.65 1.09 -22.84
CA VAL A 39 -9.95 1.22 -21.42
C VAL A 39 -11.46 1.32 -21.23
N THR A 40 -11.93 1.04 -20.00
CA THR A 40 -13.36 1.11 -19.70
C THR A 40 -13.67 2.43 -19.00
N HIS A 41 -14.55 3.24 -19.57
CA HIS A 41 -15.04 4.50 -19.03
C HIS A 41 -16.53 4.34 -18.67
N GLY A 42 -16.82 4.16 -17.40
CA GLY A 42 -18.15 3.73 -16.94
C GLY A 42 -18.51 2.36 -17.51
N THR A 43 -19.46 2.29 -18.46
CA THR A 43 -19.87 1.06 -19.16
C THR A 43 -19.36 0.96 -20.59
N GLN A 44 -18.64 1.98 -21.06
CA GLN A 44 -18.17 2.08 -22.44
C GLN A 44 -16.70 1.70 -22.54
N THR A 45 -16.34 1.04 -23.63
CA THR A 45 -14.95 0.78 -24.01
C THR A 45 -14.53 1.87 -24.99
N ILE A 46 -13.49 2.61 -24.64
CA ILE A 46 -12.96 3.73 -25.43
C ILE A 46 -11.47 3.56 -25.69
N ALA A 47 -10.95 4.23 -26.71
CA ALA A 47 -9.52 4.22 -26.98
C ALA A 47 -8.75 5.06 -25.94
N LEU A 48 -7.54 4.62 -25.60
CA LEU A 48 -6.67 5.33 -24.64
C LEU A 48 -6.40 6.77 -25.10
N ALA A 49 -6.28 6.99 -26.41
CA ALA A 49 -6.09 8.31 -27.02
C ALA A 49 -7.21 9.32 -26.72
N GLU A 50 -8.40 8.87 -26.33
CA GLU A 50 -9.49 9.79 -25.96
C GLU A 50 -9.21 10.48 -24.61
N LEU A 51 -8.48 9.81 -23.72
CA LEU A 51 -8.19 10.27 -22.37
C LEU A 51 -6.75 10.79 -22.18
N PHE A 52 -5.80 10.22 -22.93
CA PHE A 52 -4.38 10.51 -22.76
C PHE A 52 -3.69 10.95 -24.05
N THR A 53 -2.70 11.82 -23.87
CA THR A 53 -1.66 12.03 -24.89
C THR A 53 -0.56 11.01 -24.61
N VAL A 54 -0.17 10.27 -25.65
CA VAL A 54 0.84 9.21 -25.56
C VAL A 54 2.16 9.70 -26.13
N ALA A 55 3.25 9.51 -25.40
CA ALA A 55 4.62 9.73 -25.88
C ALA A 55 5.52 8.57 -25.47
N CYS A 56 6.42 8.14 -26.33
CA CYS A 56 7.37 7.06 -26.07
C CYS A 56 8.80 7.57 -26.27
N ASP A 57 9.66 7.37 -25.27
CA ASP A 57 11.10 7.61 -25.37
C ASP A 57 11.77 6.26 -25.69
N GLY A 58 11.88 5.94 -26.97
CA GLY A 58 12.36 4.65 -27.47
C GLY A 58 11.27 3.59 -27.60
N THR A 59 11.66 2.38 -27.97
CA THR A 59 10.72 1.24 -28.05
C THR A 59 10.45 0.71 -26.64
N PRO A 60 9.20 0.63 -26.19
CA PRO A 60 8.86 0.09 -24.86
C PRO A 60 9.28 -1.37 -24.73
N GLU A 61 9.78 -1.71 -23.54
CA GLU A 61 10.15 -3.07 -23.12
C GLU A 61 9.32 -3.45 -21.88
N ALA A 62 9.37 -4.71 -21.48
CA ALA A 62 8.56 -5.20 -20.35
C ALA A 62 8.95 -4.56 -19.00
N ASP A 63 10.18 -4.08 -18.85
CA ASP A 63 10.71 -3.38 -17.69
C ASP A 63 10.76 -1.85 -17.84
N SER A 64 10.20 -1.30 -18.93
CA SER A 64 10.09 0.14 -19.17
C SER A 64 9.33 0.82 -18.03
N GLU A 65 9.58 2.13 -17.88
CA GLU A 65 8.79 2.96 -16.97
C GLU A 65 7.51 3.44 -17.68
N LEU A 66 6.37 3.22 -17.05
CA LEU A 66 5.09 3.81 -17.43
C LEU A 66 4.80 4.99 -16.52
N LEU A 67 4.84 6.20 -17.09
CA LEU A 67 4.60 7.46 -16.39
C LEU A 67 3.19 7.99 -16.70
N PHE A 68 2.36 8.13 -15.69
CA PHE A 68 1.09 8.84 -15.77
C PHE A 68 1.25 10.26 -15.23
N GLU A 69 0.78 11.25 -15.98
CA GLU A 69 0.83 12.67 -15.59
C GLU A 69 -0.57 13.29 -15.53
N GLY A 70 -0.83 14.05 -14.47
CA GLY A 70 -2.07 14.76 -14.25
C GLY A 70 -2.88 14.25 -13.06
N ASP A 71 -4.14 14.63 -12.99
CA ASP A 71 -5.06 14.17 -11.96
C ASP A 71 -5.70 12.84 -12.36
N LEU A 72 -5.26 11.76 -11.71
CA LEU A 72 -5.77 10.42 -11.91
C LEU A 72 -6.72 9.95 -10.79
N SER A 73 -7.29 10.84 -9.99
CA SER A 73 -8.22 10.50 -8.90
C SER A 73 -9.48 9.75 -9.35
N ARG A 74 -9.84 9.85 -10.64
CA ARG A 74 -10.94 9.10 -11.27
C ARG A 74 -10.48 7.89 -12.10
N PHE A 75 -9.20 7.54 -12.05
CA PHE A 75 -8.64 6.40 -12.77
C PHE A 75 -8.30 5.29 -11.80
N ASP A 76 -9.02 4.19 -11.90
CA ASP A 76 -8.94 3.06 -10.98
C ASP A 76 -8.01 1.96 -11.51
N ARG A 77 -7.53 1.13 -10.58
CA ARG A 77 -6.76 -0.08 -10.86
C ARG A 77 -5.42 0.14 -11.58
N ILE A 78 -4.79 1.28 -11.35
CA ILE A 78 -3.42 1.51 -11.80
C ILE A 78 -2.50 0.46 -11.17
N GLY A 79 -1.72 -0.26 -11.98
CA GLY A 79 -0.86 -1.35 -11.50
C GLY A 79 -1.59 -2.60 -11.02
N TRP A 80 -2.87 -2.78 -11.40
CA TRP A 80 -3.61 -4.01 -11.13
C TRP A 80 -2.89 -5.22 -11.72
N GLN A 81 -2.61 -6.25 -10.85
CA GLN A 81 -1.90 -7.47 -11.23
C GLN A 81 -0.52 -7.23 -11.88
N LEU A 82 0.12 -6.10 -11.58
CA LEU A 82 1.46 -5.83 -12.08
C LEU A 82 2.42 -6.96 -11.69
N ALA A 83 3.09 -7.53 -12.70
CA ALA A 83 4.01 -8.66 -12.54
C ALA A 83 5.49 -8.26 -12.77
N GLY A 84 5.77 -6.97 -12.99
CA GLY A 84 7.12 -6.44 -13.21
C GLY A 84 7.08 -5.05 -13.82
N GLY A 85 8.26 -4.43 -13.98
CA GLY A 85 8.39 -3.07 -14.49
C GLY A 85 8.06 -2.01 -13.41
N ARG A 86 8.03 -0.76 -13.85
CA ARG A 86 7.80 0.40 -12.98
C ARG A 86 6.66 1.26 -13.50
N ILE A 87 5.77 1.66 -12.60
CA ILE A 87 4.70 2.63 -12.87
C ILE A 87 4.90 3.83 -11.93
N VAL A 88 4.90 5.03 -12.50
CA VAL A 88 4.94 6.29 -11.74
C VAL A 88 3.67 7.08 -12.06
N VAL A 89 3.00 7.56 -11.03
CA VAL A 89 1.85 8.45 -11.13
C VAL A 89 2.26 9.80 -10.57
N ALA A 90 2.46 10.79 -11.45
CA ALA A 90 2.80 12.16 -11.06
C ALA A 90 1.52 12.95 -10.70
N GLY A 91 0.88 12.56 -9.60
CA GLY A 91 -0.37 13.13 -9.13
C GLY A 91 -1.16 12.16 -8.26
N PRO A 92 -2.41 12.49 -7.92
CA PRO A 92 -3.30 11.57 -7.19
C PRO A 92 -3.78 10.43 -8.09
N ALA A 93 -4.16 9.32 -7.49
CA ALA A 93 -4.69 8.13 -8.16
C ALA A 93 -6.06 7.71 -7.58
N GLY A 94 -6.83 6.96 -8.35
CA GLY A 94 -8.13 6.42 -7.95
C GLY A 94 -8.03 5.21 -7.02
N ASP A 95 -9.03 4.34 -7.08
CA ASP A 95 -9.16 3.18 -6.22
C ASP A 95 -8.37 1.97 -6.75
N TYR A 96 -8.08 1.01 -5.86
CA TYR A 96 -7.42 -0.27 -6.18
C TYR A 96 -6.00 -0.16 -6.76
N VAL A 97 -5.26 0.89 -6.45
CA VAL A 97 -3.86 1.05 -6.91
C VAL A 97 -3.00 -0.11 -6.39
N GLY A 98 -2.25 -0.77 -7.28
CA GLY A 98 -1.38 -1.89 -6.93
C GLY A 98 -2.11 -3.13 -6.41
N ALA A 99 -3.43 -3.22 -6.56
CA ALA A 99 -4.17 -4.40 -6.13
C ALA A 99 -3.75 -5.64 -6.92
N CYS A 100 -3.63 -6.78 -6.23
CA CYS A 100 -3.19 -8.07 -6.78
C CYS A 100 -1.79 -8.06 -7.43
N MET A 101 -0.99 -7.03 -7.21
CA MET A 101 0.37 -6.91 -7.73
C MET A 101 1.25 -8.06 -7.23
N THR A 102 2.09 -8.63 -8.10
CA THR A 102 2.96 -9.76 -7.76
C THR A 102 4.44 -9.41 -7.80
N ALA A 103 4.84 -8.40 -8.56
CA ALA A 103 6.21 -7.90 -8.66
C ALA A 103 6.20 -6.48 -9.23
N GLY A 104 7.39 -5.87 -9.37
CA GLY A 104 7.56 -4.52 -9.92
C GLY A 104 7.38 -3.43 -8.86
N GLU A 105 7.28 -2.20 -9.34
CA GLU A 105 7.20 -1.00 -8.50
C GLU A 105 6.07 -0.08 -8.98
N VAL A 106 5.26 0.42 -8.05
CA VAL A 106 4.30 1.50 -8.32
C VAL A 106 4.59 2.63 -7.35
N GLN A 107 4.78 3.84 -7.89
CA GLN A 107 4.96 5.06 -7.10
C GLN A 107 3.84 6.05 -7.43
N VAL A 108 3.12 6.52 -6.41
CA VAL A 108 2.10 7.58 -6.53
C VAL A 108 2.60 8.80 -5.78
N GLN A 109 2.83 9.91 -6.50
CA GLN A 109 3.32 11.18 -5.92
C GLN A 109 2.22 12.02 -5.27
N GLY A 110 1.03 11.50 -5.17
CA GLY A 110 -0.14 12.09 -4.51
C GLY A 110 -0.82 11.09 -3.60
N SER A 111 -2.09 11.32 -3.33
CA SER A 111 -2.94 10.40 -2.57
C SER A 111 -3.54 9.33 -3.47
N ALA A 112 -3.93 8.21 -2.90
CA ALA A 112 -4.67 7.15 -3.58
C ALA A 112 -6.03 6.90 -2.90
N GLY A 113 -6.97 6.38 -3.67
CA GLY A 113 -8.32 6.07 -3.20
C GLY A 113 -8.39 4.83 -2.31
N LEU A 114 -9.54 4.18 -2.34
CA LEU A 114 -9.85 2.99 -1.54
C LEU A 114 -9.10 1.75 -2.04
N LEU A 115 -8.89 0.77 -1.15
CA LEU A 115 -8.45 -0.59 -1.52
C LEU A 115 -7.07 -0.65 -2.21
N ALA A 116 -6.17 0.31 -1.93
CA ALA A 116 -4.79 0.26 -2.41
C ALA A 116 -4.07 -0.99 -1.85
N ALA A 117 -3.22 -1.64 -2.66
CA ALA A 117 -2.49 -2.86 -2.30
C ALA A 117 -3.37 -4.05 -1.85
N CYS A 118 -4.68 -4.06 -2.13
CA CYS A 118 -5.52 -5.21 -1.81
C CYS A 118 -5.01 -6.48 -2.47
N GLU A 119 -4.88 -7.55 -1.68
CA GLU A 119 -4.37 -8.87 -2.13
C GLU A 119 -3.02 -8.81 -2.85
N MET A 120 -2.25 -7.74 -2.69
CA MET A 120 -0.89 -7.63 -3.18
C MET A 120 -0.06 -8.82 -2.68
N ALA A 121 0.66 -9.49 -3.59
CA ALA A 121 1.43 -10.69 -3.29
C ALA A 121 2.96 -10.47 -3.39
N GLY A 122 3.39 -9.37 -3.97
CA GLY A 122 4.82 -9.02 -4.12
C GLY A 122 5.00 -7.63 -4.72
N GLY A 123 6.24 -7.19 -4.86
CA GLY A 123 6.61 -5.86 -5.36
C GLY A 123 6.53 -4.77 -4.30
N THR A 124 6.60 -3.51 -4.73
CA THR A 124 6.55 -2.33 -3.85
C THR A 124 5.54 -1.33 -4.37
N LEU A 125 4.62 -0.90 -3.50
CA LEU A 125 3.74 0.24 -3.73
C LEU A 125 4.11 1.35 -2.75
N SER A 126 4.47 2.53 -3.27
CA SER A 126 4.77 3.74 -2.49
C SER A 126 3.77 4.84 -2.83
N ILE A 127 3.19 5.47 -1.81
CA ILE A 127 2.20 6.54 -1.94
C ILE A 127 2.67 7.70 -1.05
N ASP A 128 2.94 8.85 -1.68
CA ASP A 128 3.50 10.01 -0.98
C ASP A 128 2.42 10.79 -0.20
N GLY A 129 1.15 10.63 -0.58
CA GLY A 129 0.00 11.21 0.11
C GLY A 129 -0.74 10.22 1.01
N ASP A 130 -2.02 10.48 1.21
CA ASP A 130 -2.95 9.67 2.00
C ASP A 130 -3.50 8.50 1.18
N VAL A 131 -3.97 7.46 1.86
CA VAL A 131 -4.77 6.38 1.24
C VAL A 131 -6.13 6.28 1.91
N GLY A 132 -7.13 5.87 1.14
CA GLY A 132 -8.47 5.62 1.63
C GLY A 132 -8.58 4.33 2.44
N ASP A 133 -9.83 3.94 2.73
CA ASP A 133 -10.14 2.77 3.54
C ASP A 133 -9.71 1.46 2.86
N HIS A 134 -9.51 0.44 3.69
CA HIS A 134 -9.19 -0.93 3.27
C HIS A 134 -7.87 -1.07 2.48
N ALA A 135 -6.88 -0.21 2.66
CA ALA A 135 -5.56 -0.43 2.06
C ALA A 135 -4.87 -1.67 2.68
N ALA A 136 -4.11 -2.43 1.88
CA ALA A 136 -3.49 -3.72 2.22
C ALA A 136 -4.49 -4.80 2.69
N SER A 137 -5.77 -4.65 2.40
CA SER A 137 -6.88 -5.49 2.82
C SER A 137 -7.31 -6.51 1.74
N THR A 138 -8.51 -7.03 1.88
CA THR A 138 -9.13 -7.97 0.94
C THR A 138 -9.90 -7.24 -0.16
N LEU A 139 -10.02 -7.87 -1.31
CA LEU A 139 -11.03 -7.47 -2.28
C LEU A 139 -12.45 -7.86 -1.78
N PRO A 140 -13.49 -7.17 -2.23
CA PRO A 140 -14.88 -7.56 -1.92
C PRO A 140 -15.15 -9.02 -2.26
N GLY A 141 -15.68 -9.78 -1.30
CA GLY A 141 -15.95 -11.21 -1.44
C GLY A 141 -14.77 -12.13 -1.15
N SER A 142 -13.57 -11.61 -0.94
CA SER A 142 -12.37 -12.39 -0.61
C SER A 142 -12.16 -12.49 0.90
N MET A 143 -11.39 -13.51 1.30
CA MET A 143 -11.00 -13.74 2.70
C MET A 143 -9.53 -13.45 2.97
N ASP A 144 -8.74 -13.17 1.93
CA ASP A 144 -7.31 -12.97 2.01
C ASP A 144 -6.93 -11.52 1.70
N GLY A 145 -6.33 -10.83 2.66
CA GLY A 145 -5.72 -9.52 2.45
C GLY A 145 -4.38 -9.59 1.72
N MET A 146 -3.56 -8.57 1.88
CA MET A 146 -2.21 -8.53 1.32
C MET A 146 -1.42 -9.80 1.69
N ARG A 147 -0.81 -10.44 0.70
CA ARG A 147 -0.14 -11.74 0.81
C ARG A 147 1.38 -11.66 0.71
N GLY A 148 1.93 -10.49 0.45
CA GLY A 148 3.37 -10.27 0.30
C GLY A 148 3.66 -8.86 -0.24
N GLY A 149 4.94 -8.56 -0.43
CA GLY A 149 5.39 -7.25 -0.92
C GLY A 149 5.46 -6.18 0.17
N THR A 150 5.60 -4.94 -0.27
CA THR A 150 5.77 -3.78 0.60
C THR A 150 4.82 -2.65 0.19
N LEU A 151 4.03 -2.16 1.14
CA LEU A 151 3.25 -0.94 1.01
C LEU A 151 3.85 0.15 1.89
N ILE A 152 4.09 1.32 1.31
CA ILE A 152 4.59 2.50 2.03
C ILE A 152 3.61 3.65 1.79
N VAL A 153 3.01 4.17 2.85
CA VAL A 153 2.12 5.34 2.83
C VAL A 153 2.76 6.44 3.65
N ARG A 154 3.16 7.53 3.01
CA ARG A 154 3.81 8.64 3.71
C ARG A 154 2.82 9.56 4.41
N GLY A 155 1.59 9.60 3.96
CA GLY A 155 0.47 10.29 4.60
C GLY A 155 -0.26 9.41 5.62
N ARG A 156 -1.58 9.56 5.66
CA ARG A 156 -2.51 8.85 6.54
C ARG A 156 -3.18 7.70 5.80
N ALA A 157 -3.72 6.75 6.55
CA ALA A 157 -4.57 5.69 6.01
C ALA A 157 -5.95 5.73 6.66
N GLY A 158 -6.97 5.35 5.90
CA GLY A 158 -8.35 5.24 6.37
C GLY A 158 -8.57 4.01 7.26
N ASP A 159 -9.83 3.63 7.40
CA ASP A 159 -10.27 2.51 8.22
C ASP A 159 -9.83 1.15 7.65
N ARG A 160 -9.70 0.16 8.54
CA ARG A 160 -9.39 -1.25 8.21
C ARG A 160 -8.09 -1.43 7.42
N PHE A 161 -7.11 -0.59 7.68
CA PHE A 161 -5.76 -0.76 7.12
C PHE A 161 -5.17 -2.11 7.51
N GLY A 162 -4.76 -2.92 6.52
CA GLY A 162 -4.18 -4.24 6.72
C GLY A 162 -5.16 -5.32 7.22
N ASP A 163 -6.48 -5.14 7.04
CA ASP A 163 -7.46 -6.16 7.42
C ASP A 163 -7.17 -7.48 6.71
N ARG A 164 -7.10 -8.57 7.48
CA ARG A 164 -6.81 -9.94 6.99
C ARG A 164 -5.48 -10.08 6.23
N MET A 165 -4.55 -9.16 6.41
CA MET A 165 -3.21 -9.28 5.83
C MET A 165 -2.56 -10.61 6.26
N ARG A 166 -1.91 -11.30 5.31
CA ARG A 166 -1.30 -12.63 5.53
C ARG A 166 0.21 -12.62 5.54
N ARG A 167 0.83 -11.69 4.83
CA ARG A 167 2.30 -11.54 4.74
C ARG A 167 2.65 -10.17 4.20
N GLY A 168 3.94 -9.84 4.24
CA GLY A 168 4.48 -8.59 3.73
C GLY A 168 4.63 -7.55 4.82
N THR A 169 4.96 -6.33 4.39
CA THR A 169 5.20 -5.19 5.27
C THR A 169 4.40 -4.00 4.79
N ALA A 170 3.63 -3.40 5.68
CA ALA A 170 2.85 -2.19 5.39
C ALA A 170 3.19 -1.10 6.39
N LEU A 171 3.68 0.05 5.89
CA LEU A 171 4.07 1.22 6.69
C LEU A 171 3.12 2.37 6.42
N VAL A 172 2.70 3.06 7.48
CA VAL A 172 2.01 4.36 7.42
C VAL A 172 2.77 5.35 8.29
N PHE A 173 3.15 6.48 7.72
CA PHE A 173 3.90 7.52 8.45
C PHE A 173 2.98 8.39 9.30
N GLY A 174 1.75 8.60 8.86
CA GLY A 174 0.72 9.38 9.55
C GLY A 174 -0.23 8.52 10.39
N ASP A 175 -1.40 9.09 10.63
CA ASP A 175 -2.47 8.48 11.40
C ASP A 175 -3.18 7.37 10.60
N VAL A 176 -3.81 6.43 11.30
CA VAL A 176 -4.62 5.34 10.73
C VAL A 176 -6.00 5.36 11.36
N GLY A 177 -7.04 5.12 10.58
CA GLY A 177 -8.42 5.05 11.04
C GLY A 177 -8.72 3.85 11.95
N ASP A 178 -9.98 3.50 12.07
CA ASP A 178 -10.46 2.43 12.96
C ASP A 178 -10.18 1.03 12.39
N PHE A 179 -10.09 0.05 13.30
CA PHE A 179 -9.83 -1.37 12.98
C PHE A 179 -8.52 -1.64 12.23
N PRO A 180 -7.40 -0.95 12.48
CA PRO A 180 -6.15 -1.28 11.84
C PRO A 180 -5.68 -2.67 12.27
N ALA A 181 -5.09 -3.43 11.33
CA ALA A 181 -4.64 -4.81 11.54
C ALA A 181 -5.75 -5.79 11.98
N SER A 182 -7.02 -5.46 11.73
CA SER A 182 -8.14 -6.33 12.04
C SER A 182 -7.96 -7.69 11.37
N ARG A 183 -8.17 -8.78 12.13
CA ARG A 183 -8.03 -10.15 11.64
C ARG A 183 -6.70 -10.47 10.95
N LEU A 184 -5.65 -9.75 11.30
CA LEU A 184 -4.29 -9.98 10.79
C LEU A 184 -3.88 -11.43 11.01
N VAL A 185 -3.48 -12.13 9.94
CA VAL A 185 -3.06 -13.53 9.99
C VAL A 185 -1.55 -13.64 10.21
N ALA A 186 -0.77 -12.80 9.55
CA ALA A 186 0.68 -12.67 9.70
C ALA A 186 1.18 -11.43 8.93
N GLY A 187 2.46 -11.08 9.06
CA GLY A 187 3.10 -9.91 8.45
C GLY A 187 3.39 -8.81 9.46
N THR A 188 3.89 -7.70 8.97
CA THR A 188 4.26 -6.54 9.81
C THR A 188 3.52 -5.30 9.35
N ILE A 189 2.83 -4.65 10.26
CA ILE A 189 2.22 -3.33 10.05
C ILE A 189 2.95 -2.34 10.97
N ALA A 190 3.36 -1.20 10.45
CA ALA A 190 4.02 -0.17 11.23
C ALA A 190 3.31 1.19 11.05
N ILE A 191 2.99 1.83 12.17
CA ILE A 191 2.20 3.06 12.25
C ILE A 191 3.02 4.14 12.94
N GLY A 192 3.25 5.25 12.24
CA GLY A 192 4.02 6.39 12.75
C GLY A 192 3.18 7.39 13.54
N GLY A 193 1.90 7.53 13.19
CA GLY A 193 0.95 8.42 13.84
C GLY A 193 0.05 7.72 14.87
N ARG A 194 -1.15 8.27 15.05
CA ARG A 194 -2.19 7.69 15.91
C ARG A 194 -2.90 6.55 15.20
N ALA A 195 -3.35 5.59 15.98
CA ALA A 195 -4.30 4.58 15.53
C ALA A 195 -5.68 4.88 16.10
N GLY A 196 -6.72 4.63 15.29
CA GLY A 196 -8.10 4.66 15.73
C GLY A 196 -8.45 3.51 16.67
N ALA A 197 -9.71 3.24 16.85
CA ALA A 197 -10.21 2.20 17.75
C ALA A 197 -9.99 0.77 17.19
N HIS A 198 -10.11 -0.22 18.07
CA HIS A 198 -10.14 -1.65 17.73
C HIS A 198 -8.89 -2.17 17.01
N VAL A 199 -7.71 -1.68 17.41
CA VAL A 199 -6.42 -2.17 16.91
C VAL A 199 -6.30 -3.68 17.08
N GLY A 200 -5.94 -4.40 16.02
CA GLY A 200 -5.70 -5.83 16.05
C GLY A 200 -6.93 -6.70 16.34
N TYR A 201 -8.15 -6.18 16.18
CA TYR A 201 -9.38 -6.94 16.43
C TYR A 201 -9.39 -8.27 15.68
N GLY A 202 -9.50 -9.39 16.39
CA GLY A 202 -9.47 -10.72 15.82
C GLY A 202 -8.12 -11.14 15.24
N MET A 203 -7.04 -10.46 15.58
CA MET A 203 -5.69 -10.74 15.13
C MET A 203 -5.23 -12.14 15.59
N ARG A 204 -4.65 -12.91 14.66
CA ARG A 204 -4.15 -14.26 14.97
C ARG A 204 -2.64 -14.32 15.18
N ARG A 205 -1.86 -13.63 14.35
CA ARG A 205 -0.38 -13.55 14.40
C ARG A 205 0.07 -12.25 13.76
N GLY A 206 1.39 -12.06 13.64
CA GLY A 206 2.02 -10.90 13.05
C GLY A 206 2.35 -9.84 14.08
N SER A 207 2.96 -8.76 13.63
CA SER A 207 3.43 -7.68 14.49
C SER A 207 2.84 -6.34 14.04
N VAL A 208 2.26 -5.60 14.96
CA VAL A 208 1.84 -4.22 14.74
C VAL A 208 2.74 -3.31 15.57
N VAL A 209 3.51 -2.46 14.92
CA VAL A 209 4.49 -1.56 15.52
C VAL A 209 3.94 -0.14 15.54
N PHE A 210 3.91 0.48 16.72
CA PHE A 210 3.57 1.88 16.92
C PHE A 210 4.86 2.67 17.15
N ALA A 211 5.28 3.40 16.13
CA ALA A 211 6.57 4.07 16.06
C ALA A 211 6.54 5.53 16.52
N GLY A 212 5.38 6.10 16.84
CA GLY A 212 5.22 7.52 17.12
C GLY A 212 6.01 8.05 18.34
N GLY A 213 6.32 7.19 19.31
CA GLY A 213 7.18 7.51 20.46
C GLY A 213 6.58 8.49 21.50
N ALA A 214 5.61 9.30 21.17
CA ALA A 214 4.95 10.20 22.10
C ALA A 214 3.81 9.46 22.84
N PRO A 215 3.61 9.68 24.16
CA PRO A 215 2.51 9.06 24.91
C PRO A 215 1.13 9.32 24.31
N SER A 216 0.93 10.46 23.67
CA SER A 216 -0.32 10.82 22.96
C SER A 216 -0.59 10.01 21.68
N LEU A 217 0.42 9.30 21.19
CA LEU A 217 0.33 8.44 20.01
C LEU A 217 0.23 6.94 20.40
N ALA A 218 0.28 6.62 21.68
CA ALA A 218 0.12 5.25 22.14
C ALA A 218 -1.30 4.74 21.77
N PRO A 219 -1.41 3.51 21.24
CA PRO A 219 -2.71 2.96 20.87
C PRO A 219 -3.54 2.63 22.11
N THR A 220 -4.86 2.67 21.96
CA THR A 220 -5.75 2.06 22.94
C THR A 220 -5.70 0.55 22.80
N VAL A 221 -5.07 -0.13 23.75
CA VAL A 221 -4.91 -1.59 23.77
C VAL A 221 -6.17 -2.23 24.36
N ALA A 222 -6.81 -3.12 23.59
CA ALA A 222 -7.99 -3.83 24.06
C ALA A 222 -7.65 -4.78 25.22
N PRO A 223 -8.58 -5.05 26.17
CA PRO A 223 -8.35 -5.97 27.30
C PRO A 223 -8.00 -7.41 26.90
N THR A 224 -8.27 -7.78 25.67
CA THR A 224 -7.91 -9.09 25.08
C THR A 224 -6.44 -9.22 24.70
N PHE A 225 -5.65 -8.15 24.87
CA PHE A 225 -4.21 -8.16 24.74
C PHE A 225 -3.57 -8.05 26.12
N VAL A 226 -2.63 -8.93 26.42
CA VAL A 226 -1.95 -9.00 27.71
C VAL A 226 -0.48 -8.58 27.57
N PRO A 227 0.11 -7.91 28.58
CA PRO A 227 1.53 -7.57 28.56
C PRO A 227 2.41 -8.81 28.37
N ALA A 228 3.39 -8.74 27.48
CA ALA A 228 4.37 -9.80 27.29
C ALA A 228 5.42 -9.75 28.42
N LEU A 229 5.62 -10.88 29.09
CA LEU A 229 6.60 -11.00 30.18
C LEU A 229 8.04 -11.23 29.69
N ALA A 230 8.19 -11.83 28.50
CA ALA A 230 9.49 -12.15 27.93
C ALA A 230 10.12 -10.95 27.21
N ASP A 231 11.41 -10.72 27.46
CA ASP A 231 12.20 -9.79 26.66
C ASP A 231 12.37 -10.35 25.23
N ALA A 232 12.24 -9.47 24.25
CA ALA A 232 12.40 -9.77 22.84
C ALA A 232 13.37 -8.79 22.15
N ALA A 233 14.38 -8.32 22.86
CA ALA A 233 15.31 -7.30 22.39
C ALA A 233 15.92 -7.64 21.02
N VAL A 234 16.32 -8.88 20.78
CA VAL A 234 16.89 -9.32 19.49
C VAL A 234 15.86 -9.24 18.39
N ALA A 235 14.64 -9.75 18.59
CA ALA A 235 13.56 -9.67 17.60
C ALA A 235 13.20 -8.21 17.30
N TRP A 236 13.15 -7.36 18.32
CA TRP A 236 12.93 -5.94 18.17
C TRP A 236 13.99 -5.28 17.29
N GLN A 237 15.27 -5.55 17.53
CA GLN A 237 16.36 -4.99 16.72
C GLN A 237 16.24 -5.38 15.23
N LEU A 238 15.83 -6.61 14.94
CA LEU A 238 15.62 -7.07 13.58
C LEU A 238 14.43 -6.36 12.92
N ILE A 239 13.30 -6.27 13.60
CA ILE A 239 12.10 -5.56 13.11
C ILE A 239 12.42 -4.07 12.88
N ALA A 240 13.03 -3.41 13.87
CA ALA A 240 13.35 -1.99 13.79
C ALA A 240 14.29 -1.66 12.61
N ARG A 241 15.31 -2.51 12.39
CA ARG A 241 16.24 -2.36 11.26
C ARG A 241 15.54 -2.58 9.93
N ASP A 242 14.66 -3.56 9.82
CA ASP A 242 13.92 -3.84 8.59
C ASP A 242 12.95 -2.69 8.27
N LEU A 243 12.21 -2.20 9.27
CA LEU A 243 11.33 -1.04 9.12
C LEU A 243 12.09 0.22 8.68
N ALA A 244 13.24 0.50 9.28
CA ALA A 244 14.08 1.64 8.89
C ALA A 244 14.58 1.52 7.45
N ARG A 245 14.96 0.31 7.02
CA ARG A 245 15.38 0.02 5.63
C ARG A 245 14.22 0.23 4.64
N VAL A 246 13.04 -0.25 4.97
CA VAL A 246 11.83 -0.12 4.13
C VAL A 246 11.36 1.34 4.07
N ALA A 247 11.42 2.07 5.17
CA ALA A 247 11.06 3.49 5.23
C ALA A 247 11.98 4.38 4.37
N GLY A 248 13.22 3.92 4.12
CA GLY A 248 14.18 4.63 3.27
C GLY A 248 14.91 5.78 3.96
N SER A 249 15.48 6.70 3.18
CA SER A 249 16.29 7.81 3.69
C SER A 249 15.49 8.82 4.51
N ASP A 250 14.26 9.07 4.12
CA ASP A 250 13.32 9.91 4.89
C ASP A 250 12.42 8.99 5.74
N ASN A 251 13.00 8.45 6.80
CA ASN A 251 12.37 7.45 7.65
C ASN A 251 11.51 8.03 8.79
N GLY A 252 11.44 9.36 8.95
CA GLY A 252 10.50 10.06 9.83
C GLY A 252 10.29 9.37 11.19
N PRO A 253 9.05 8.93 11.52
CA PRO A 253 8.74 8.30 12.79
C PRO A 253 9.48 6.97 13.02
N PHE A 254 10.00 6.34 11.97
CA PHE A 254 10.76 5.09 12.01
C PHE A 254 12.25 5.29 12.23
N ALA A 255 12.71 6.56 12.33
CA ALA A 255 14.09 6.89 12.64
C ALA A 255 14.49 6.42 14.05
N GLY A 256 15.65 5.78 14.15
CA GLY A 256 16.21 5.40 15.46
C GLY A 256 15.38 4.39 16.26
N LEU A 257 14.43 3.68 15.65
CA LEU A 257 13.55 2.71 16.32
C LEU A 257 14.33 1.72 17.17
N GLY A 258 15.45 1.19 16.69
CA GLY A 258 16.24 0.20 17.41
C GLY A 258 16.79 0.69 18.77
N ALA A 259 16.95 2.00 18.96
CA ALA A 259 17.40 2.58 20.21
C ALA A 259 16.25 2.82 21.22
N ARG A 260 14.99 2.69 20.81
CA ARG A 260 13.84 2.95 21.66
C ARG A 260 13.49 1.73 22.50
N ARG A 261 13.01 1.98 23.70
CA ARG A 261 12.38 0.95 24.53
C ARG A 261 11.04 0.57 23.93
N THR A 262 10.59 -0.64 24.23
CA THR A 262 9.29 -1.13 23.74
C THR A 262 8.46 -1.71 24.87
N VAL A 263 7.16 -1.48 24.80
CA VAL A 263 6.16 -2.22 25.55
C VAL A 263 5.46 -3.16 24.57
N ARG A 264 5.36 -4.44 24.91
CA ARG A 264 4.76 -5.45 24.07
C ARG A 264 3.51 -6.03 24.70
N TYR A 265 2.52 -6.28 23.87
CA TYR A 265 1.28 -6.96 24.23
C TYR A 265 1.03 -8.13 23.28
N LEU A 266 0.52 -9.23 23.79
CA LEU A 266 0.22 -10.45 23.06
C LEU A 266 -1.30 -10.65 23.00
N GLY A 267 -1.83 -10.99 21.84
CA GLY A 267 -3.29 -11.20 21.61
C GLY A 267 -3.58 -11.37 20.11
N ASP A 268 -4.78 -11.29 19.65
CA ASP A 268 -6.06 -11.11 20.38
C ASP A 268 -6.48 -12.45 21.02
N LEU A 269 -6.56 -12.51 22.34
CA LEU A 269 -6.92 -13.74 23.07
C LEU A 269 -8.37 -14.19 22.79
N SER A 270 -9.27 -13.29 22.39
CA SER A 270 -10.65 -13.64 22.01
C SER A 270 -10.70 -14.46 20.71
N ALA A 271 -9.62 -14.44 19.92
CA ALA A 271 -9.48 -15.17 18.67
C ALA A 271 -8.39 -16.27 18.73
N ASP A 272 -8.00 -16.73 19.92
CA ASP A 272 -6.84 -17.61 20.16
C ASP A 272 -5.54 -17.04 19.52
N GLY A 273 -5.45 -15.73 19.45
CA GLY A 273 -4.39 -15.01 18.76
C GLY A 273 -3.06 -15.06 19.53
N ARG A 274 -1.98 -15.07 18.76
CA ARG A 274 -0.58 -14.96 19.22
C ARG A 274 0.15 -13.85 18.46
N GLY A 275 -0.59 -12.82 18.06
CA GLY A 275 -0.03 -11.63 17.46
C GLY A 275 0.56 -10.73 18.53
N GLU A 276 1.28 -9.71 18.12
CA GLU A 276 1.90 -8.76 19.03
C GLU A 276 1.65 -7.30 18.62
N LEU A 277 1.35 -6.49 19.61
CA LEU A 277 1.40 -5.04 19.49
C LEU A 277 2.70 -4.57 20.16
N ILE A 278 3.52 -3.82 19.45
CA ILE A 278 4.82 -3.31 19.90
C ILE A 278 4.74 -1.79 19.92
N VAL A 279 4.75 -1.21 21.11
CA VAL A 279 4.71 0.25 21.29
C VAL A 279 6.13 0.73 21.60
N ALA A 280 6.72 1.52 20.69
CA ALA A 280 7.99 2.18 20.90
C ALA A 280 7.79 3.42 21.78
N VAL A 281 8.57 3.55 22.85
CA VAL A 281 8.50 4.61 23.86
C VAL A 281 9.84 5.30 24.05
#